data_c2249c40e36e69952ce6466ab94c1f52
#
_entry.id   c2249c40e36e69952ce6466ab94c1f52
#
_cell.length_a   1.000
_cell.length_b   1.000
_cell.length_c   1.000
_cell.angle_alpha   90.00
_cell.angle_beta   90.00
_cell.angle_gamma   90.00
#
_symmetry.space_group_name_H-M   'P 1'
#
loop_
_entity.id
_entity.type
_entity.pdbx_description
1 polymer ?
#
loop_
_entity_poly.entity_id
_entity_poly.type
_entity_poly.pdbx_seq_one_letter_code
_entity_poly.pdbx_strand_id
1 'polypeptide(L)'
;FSALENLNTWDALDFFTRSNTSDDIVGIAVSKDRLACLGSKTTTWYYDSGDADTPFVPYPGTTIQTGLLHPGLLGTYNDELFFVAQSDRGQVRVARLLDTAVQTISTPPIDAFLASASMFTDGETLPYYQNGHAFIAFTLPSSSWDLQTACYDITEELWHFRADWDVTTGRYTRWGARGSAVDGTTVLVGDDANGNLYTLDLETYANETSASATEILKAERAAPYASSTPQWLVRL
;
A
#
# COMPACT_ATOMS: atom_id res chain seq x y z
N PHE A 1 15.39 -18.82 -6.89
CA PHE A 1 15.08 -19.12 -5.48
C PHE A 1 16.35 -19.54 -4.76
N SER A 2 16.37 -19.44 -3.44
CA SER A 2 17.49 -19.87 -2.60
C SER A 2 17.48 -21.38 -2.40
N ALA A 3 18.61 -21.96 -1.98
CA ALA A 3 18.66 -23.35 -1.55
C ALA A 3 17.71 -23.59 -0.37
N LEU A 4 17.21 -24.82 -0.24
CA LEU A 4 16.31 -25.21 0.83
C LEU A 4 16.97 -24.96 2.20
N GLU A 5 16.23 -24.31 3.10
CA GLU A 5 16.68 -23.93 4.45
C GLU A 5 17.95 -23.04 4.51
N ASN A 6 18.39 -22.49 3.39
CA ASN A 6 19.57 -21.62 3.33
C ASN A 6 19.34 -20.39 2.43
N LEU A 7 18.99 -19.29 3.04
CA LEU A 7 18.72 -18.02 2.36
C LEU A 7 19.98 -17.34 1.77
N ASN A 8 21.16 -17.81 2.09
CA ASN A 8 22.43 -17.21 1.65
C ASN A 8 23.02 -17.91 0.41
N THR A 9 22.45 -19.04 -0.01
CA THR A 9 22.94 -19.81 -1.16
C THR A 9 21.93 -19.71 -2.31
N TRP A 10 22.38 -19.14 -3.41
CA TRP A 10 21.60 -18.94 -4.64
C TRP A 10 22.38 -19.57 -5.79
N ASP A 11 21.85 -20.63 -6.40
CA ASP A 11 22.43 -21.19 -7.61
C ASP A 11 21.93 -20.42 -8.83
N ALA A 12 22.79 -20.20 -9.80
CA ALA A 12 22.43 -19.50 -11.03
C ALA A 12 21.38 -20.24 -11.90
N LEU A 13 21.21 -21.54 -11.64
CA LEU A 13 20.21 -22.37 -12.31
C LEU A 13 18.89 -22.44 -11.55
N ASP A 14 18.85 -21.98 -10.30
CA ASP A 14 17.65 -21.98 -9.46
C ASP A 14 16.74 -20.77 -9.76
N PHE A 15 16.17 -20.76 -10.95
CA PHE A 15 15.20 -19.75 -11.36
C PHE A 15 14.02 -20.37 -12.10
N PHE A 16 12.88 -19.70 -12.08
CA PHE A 16 11.77 -20.02 -12.95
C PHE A 16 11.35 -18.81 -13.77
N THR A 17 10.84 -19.05 -14.96
CA THR A 17 10.35 -18.01 -15.84
C THR A 17 8.83 -18.05 -15.89
N ARG A 18 8.21 -16.87 -15.69
CA ARG A 18 6.77 -16.72 -15.87
C ARG A 18 6.45 -16.75 -17.36
N SER A 19 6.16 -17.96 -17.87
CA SER A 19 5.96 -18.21 -19.31
C SER A 19 4.51 -18.12 -19.78
N ASN A 20 3.54 -18.04 -18.85
CA ASN A 20 2.11 -18.05 -19.16
C ASN A 20 1.53 -16.65 -19.50
N THR A 21 2.33 -15.61 -19.37
CA THR A 21 1.98 -14.24 -19.74
C THR A 21 3.18 -13.54 -20.33
N SER A 22 2.93 -12.52 -21.16
CA SER A 22 3.99 -11.78 -21.88
C SER A 22 4.33 -10.44 -21.22
N ASP A 23 3.90 -10.22 -19.98
CA ASP A 23 4.19 -9.00 -19.24
C ASP A 23 5.27 -9.20 -18.18
N ASP A 24 6.03 -8.15 -17.91
CA ASP A 24 7.11 -8.15 -16.92
C ASP A 24 6.54 -8.26 -15.50
N ILE A 25 7.24 -8.98 -14.61
CA ILE A 25 6.92 -9.03 -13.18
C ILE A 25 7.29 -7.68 -12.55
N VAL A 26 6.32 -7.04 -11.93
CA VAL A 26 6.47 -5.78 -11.21
C VAL A 26 6.65 -6.03 -9.72
N GLY A 27 5.95 -7.00 -9.16
CA GLY A 27 6.04 -7.34 -7.74
C GLY A 27 5.64 -8.77 -7.47
N ILE A 28 6.04 -9.23 -6.30
CA ILE A 28 5.65 -10.54 -5.76
C ILE A 28 5.10 -10.36 -4.35
N ALA A 29 4.13 -11.17 -3.99
CA ALA A 29 3.59 -11.20 -2.64
C ALA A 29 3.17 -12.62 -2.27
N VAL A 30 3.22 -12.91 -0.98
CA VAL A 30 2.72 -14.18 -0.44
C VAL A 30 1.35 -13.92 0.20
N SER A 31 0.40 -14.78 -0.08
CA SER A 31 -0.91 -14.82 0.55
C SER A 31 -1.23 -16.27 0.87
N LYS A 32 -1.41 -16.57 2.16
CA LYS A 32 -1.58 -17.93 2.65
C LYS A 32 -0.37 -18.82 2.24
N ASP A 33 -0.64 -19.84 1.45
CA ASP A 33 0.31 -20.82 0.92
C ASP A 33 0.67 -20.56 -0.55
N ARG A 34 0.35 -19.39 -1.11
CA ARG A 34 0.50 -19.08 -2.53
C ARG A 34 1.37 -17.86 -2.75
N LEU A 35 2.09 -17.88 -3.84
CA LEU A 35 2.89 -16.77 -4.33
C LEU A 35 2.11 -16.05 -5.45
N ALA A 36 1.78 -14.78 -5.23
CA ALA A 36 1.25 -13.92 -6.28
C ALA A 36 2.41 -13.29 -7.06
N CYS A 37 2.47 -13.55 -8.35
CA CYS A 37 3.34 -12.84 -9.27
C CYS A 37 2.52 -11.77 -10.00
N LEU A 38 2.68 -10.52 -9.58
CA LEU A 38 1.99 -9.38 -10.15
C LEU A 38 2.85 -8.81 -11.28
N GLY A 39 2.35 -8.91 -12.49
CA GLY A 39 2.95 -8.27 -13.65
C GLY A 39 2.38 -6.86 -13.87
N SER A 40 2.83 -6.21 -14.95
CA SER A 40 2.35 -4.87 -15.29
C SER A 40 0.88 -4.85 -15.76
N LYS A 41 0.35 -5.98 -16.24
CA LYS A 41 -1.02 -6.11 -16.75
C LYS A 41 -1.79 -7.28 -16.18
N THR A 42 -1.09 -8.31 -15.71
CA THR A 42 -1.72 -9.54 -15.23
C THR A 42 -1.13 -9.98 -13.90
N THR A 43 -1.91 -10.71 -13.12
CA THR A 43 -1.47 -11.38 -11.89
C THR A 43 -1.69 -12.86 -12.01
N THR A 44 -0.71 -13.68 -11.63
CA THR A 44 -0.79 -15.13 -11.65
C THR A 44 -0.39 -15.67 -10.29
N TRP A 45 -1.16 -16.63 -9.79
CA TRP A 45 -0.85 -17.36 -8.59
C TRP A 45 0.01 -18.59 -8.87
N TYR A 46 0.94 -18.84 -7.98
CA TYR A 46 1.80 -20.00 -7.97
C TYR A 46 1.66 -20.72 -6.62
N TYR A 47 1.85 -22.01 -6.62
CA TYR A 47 1.95 -22.83 -5.42
C TYR A 47 3.27 -23.57 -5.39
N ASP A 48 3.73 -23.94 -4.20
CA ASP A 48 4.88 -24.81 -4.03
C ASP A 48 4.49 -26.26 -4.34
N SER A 49 5.12 -26.82 -5.36
CA SER A 49 4.89 -28.21 -5.80
C SER A 49 5.66 -29.22 -4.96
N GLY A 50 6.63 -28.78 -4.15
CA GLY A 50 7.57 -29.64 -3.45
C GLY A 50 8.64 -30.28 -4.35
N ASP A 51 8.69 -29.93 -5.63
CA ASP A 51 9.70 -30.39 -6.58
C ASP A 51 10.97 -29.53 -6.46
N ALA A 52 12.15 -30.17 -6.36
CA ALA A 52 13.41 -29.47 -6.18
C ALA A 52 13.83 -28.64 -7.41
N ASP A 53 13.47 -29.08 -8.61
CA ASP A 53 13.86 -28.44 -9.86
C ASP A 53 12.85 -27.37 -10.30
N THR A 54 11.56 -27.58 -9.99
CA THR A 54 10.46 -26.66 -10.35
C THR A 54 9.52 -26.41 -9.16
N PRO A 55 9.99 -25.73 -8.10
CA PRO A 55 9.22 -25.59 -6.87
C PRO A 55 7.94 -24.76 -7.07
N PHE A 56 7.94 -23.77 -7.98
CA PHE A 56 6.80 -22.90 -8.20
C PHE A 56 6.08 -23.24 -9.50
N VAL A 57 4.86 -23.72 -9.38
CA VAL A 57 3.99 -24.09 -10.50
C VAL A 57 2.79 -23.15 -10.56
N PRO A 58 2.41 -22.63 -11.76
CA PRO A 58 1.24 -21.78 -11.88
C PRO A 58 -0.02 -22.53 -11.46
N TYR A 59 -0.83 -21.86 -10.62
CA TYR A 59 -2.12 -22.41 -10.23
C TYR A 59 -3.09 -22.36 -11.43
N PRO A 60 -3.65 -23.47 -11.88
CA PRO A 60 -4.45 -23.51 -13.10
C PRO A 60 -5.65 -22.55 -13.05
N GLY A 61 -5.85 -21.78 -14.12
CA GLY A 61 -7.01 -20.90 -14.27
C GLY A 61 -7.00 -19.64 -13.43
N THR A 62 -5.87 -19.27 -12.83
CA THR A 62 -5.77 -18.11 -11.91
C THR A 62 -5.06 -16.90 -12.51
N THR A 63 -4.95 -16.79 -13.81
CA THR A 63 -4.44 -15.58 -14.45
C THR A 63 -5.52 -14.49 -14.45
N ILE A 64 -5.27 -13.43 -13.73
CA ILE A 64 -6.16 -12.28 -13.55
C ILE A 64 -5.66 -11.16 -14.45
N GLN A 65 -6.57 -10.52 -15.21
CA GLN A 65 -6.26 -9.40 -16.12
C GLN A 65 -6.18 -8.07 -15.38
N THR A 66 -5.37 -8.04 -14.34
CA THR A 66 -5.12 -6.86 -13.51
C THR A 66 -3.69 -6.94 -13.02
N GLY A 67 -2.90 -5.92 -13.33
CA GLY A 67 -1.49 -5.84 -12.96
C GLY A 67 -1.23 -4.80 -11.89
N LEU A 68 -0.01 -4.80 -11.37
CA LEU A 68 0.51 -3.86 -10.39
C LEU A 68 1.21 -2.70 -11.12
N LEU A 69 0.92 -1.49 -10.72
CA LEU A 69 1.50 -0.30 -11.35
C LEU A 69 2.96 -0.08 -10.96
N HIS A 70 3.29 -0.23 -9.67
CA HIS A 70 4.66 -0.05 -9.13
C HIS A 70 4.87 -0.90 -7.87
N PRO A 71 6.07 -1.46 -7.65
CA PRO A 71 6.34 -2.33 -6.49
C PRO A 71 6.01 -1.70 -5.14
N GLY A 72 6.30 -0.40 -4.96
CA GLY A 72 6.01 0.35 -3.73
C GLY A 72 4.51 0.51 -3.46
N LEU A 73 3.65 0.29 -4.44
CA LEU A 73 2.20 0.44 -4.35
C LEU A 73 1.47 -0.90 -4.11
N LEU A 74 2.13 -1.80 -3.39
CA LEU A 74 1.60 -3.10 -2.98
C LEU A 74 1.72 -3.24 -1.46
N GLY A 75 0.62 -3.48 -0.80
CA GLY A 75 0.55 -3.79 0.62
C GLY A 75 -0.22 -5.08 0.88
N THR A 76 0.09 -5.74 1.97
CA THR A 76 -0.58 -6.98 2.39
C THR A 76 -1.17 -6.81 3.79
N TYR A 77 -2.37 -7.29 3.98
CA TYR A 77 -3.01 -7.36 5.28
C TYR A 77 -3.91 -8.58 5.37
N ASN A 78 -3.72 -9.43 6.38
CA ASN A 78 -4.50 -10.65 6.59
C ASN A 78 -4.66 -11.51 5.33
N ASP A 79 -3.53 -11.80 4.65
CA ASP A 79 -3.49 -12.58 3.41
C ASP A 79 -4.22 -11.96 2.22
N GLU A 80 -4.66 -10.73 2.31
CA GLU A 80 -5.22 -9.98 1.22
C GLU A 80 -4.18 -9.00 0.64
N LEU A 81 -4.22 -8.82 -0.66
CA LEU A 81 -3.34 -7.89 -1.35
C LEU A 81 -4.12 -6.61 -1.68
N PHE A 82 -3.54 -5.48 -1.33
CA PHE A 82 -4.05 -4.15 -1.65
C PHE A 82 -3.01 -3.44 -2.51
N PHE A 83 -3.39 -3.00 -3.69
CA PHE A 83 -2.42 -2.42 -4.61
C PHE A 83 -3.05 -1.42 -5.57
N VAL A 84 -2.20 -0.54 -6.09
CA VAL A 84 -2.60 0.33 -7.18
C VAL A 84 -2.48 -0.47 -8.48
N ALA A 85 -3.64 -0.78 -9.03
CA ALA A 85 -3.80 -1.59 -10.22
C ALA A 85 -3.81 -0.74 -11.48
N GLN A 86 -3.26 -1.30 -12.54
CA GLN A 86 -3.40 -0.76 -13.89
C GLN A 86 -4.14 -1.76 -14.77
N SER A 87 -5.17 -1.30 -15.45
CA SER A 87 -5.83 -2.08 -16.49
C SER A 87 -5.10 -1.95 -17.83
N ASP A 88 -5.39 -2.87 -18.75
CA ASP A 88 -4.87 -2.82 -20.15
C ASP A 88 -5.25 -1.53 -20.88
N ARG A 89 -6.27 -0.80 -20.41
CA ARG A 89 -6.71 0.48 -20.96
C ARG A 89 -6.05 1.70 -20.29
N GLY A 90 -5.08 1.45 -19.41
CA GLY A 90 -4.35 2.50 -18.70
C GLY A 90 -5.13 3.17 -17.56
N GLN A 91 -6.27 2.61 -17.16
CA GLN A 91 -6.98 3.11 -15.98
C GLN A 91 -6.27 2.66 -14.72
N VAL A 92 -5.98 3.62 -13.84
CA VAL A 92 -5.34 3.40 -12.55
C VAL A 92 -6.40 3.41 -11.45
N ARG A 93 -6.42 2.39 -10.60
CA ARG A 93 -7.38 2.24 -9.51
C ARG A 93 -6.74 1.51 -8.33
N VAL A 94 -7.29 1.66 -7.14
CA VAL A 94 -6.90 0.80 -6.04
C VAL A 94 -7.76 -0.47 -6.07
N ALA A 95 -7.08 -1.60 -6.03
CA ALA A 95 -7.70 -2.92 -6.02
C ALA A 95 -7.35 -3.69 -4.75
N ARG A 96 -8.28 -4.52 -4.31
CA ARG A 96 -8.13 -5.56 -3.30
C ARG A 96 -8.21 -6.91 -4.00
N LEU A 97 -7.26 -7.78 -3.75
CA LEU A 97 -7.23 -9.13 -4.28
C LEU A 97 -7.33 -10.12 -3.13
N LEU A 98 -8.41 -10.85 -3.12
CA LEU A 98 -8.67 -11.97 -2.21
C LEU A 98 -8.80 -13.25 -3.02
N ASP A 99 -7.90 -14.20 -2.81
CA ASP A 99 -7.76 -15.39 -3.63
C ASP A 99 -7.64 -15.05 -5.13
N THR A 100 -8.67 -15.32 -5.93
CA THR A 100 -8.71 -15.00 -7.37
C THR A 100 -9.66 -13.85 -7.72
N ALA A 101 -10.32 -13.28 -6.74
CA ALA A 101 -11.29 -12.21 -6.93
C ALA A 101 -10.63 -10.84 -6.75
N VAL A 102 -10.64 -10.05 -7.81
CA VAL A 102 -10.22 -8.64 -7.76
C VAL A 102 -11.44 -7.77 -7.54
N GLN A 103 -11.38 -6.96 -6.51
CA GLN A 103 -12.36 -5.94 -6.21
C GLN A 103 -11.74 -4.56 -6.33
N THR A 104 -12.32 -3.67 -7.13
CA THR A 104 -11.95 -2.25 -7.11
C THR A 104 -12.53 -1.62 -5.86
N ILE A 105 -11.68 -1.02 -5.04
CA ILE A 105 -12.06 -0.34 -3.80
C ILE A 105 -11.91 1.17 -3.89
N SER A 106 -11.21 1.69 -4.90
CA SER A 106 -11.14 3.13 -5.12
C SER A 106 -12.49 3.70 -5.55
N THR A 107 -12.76 4.89 -5.08
CA THR A 107 -13.93 5.71 -5.43
C THR A 107 -13.52 6.80 -6.42
N PRO A 108 -14.46 7.46 -7.12
CA PRO A 108 -14.10 8.52 -8.07
C PRO A 108 -13.17 9.62 -7.52
N PRO A 109 -13.31 10.09 -6.26
CA PRO A 109 -12.33 11.00 -5.66
C PRO A 109 -10.93 10.40 -5.50
N ILE A 110 -10.83 9.11 -5.15
CA ILE A 110 -9.55 8.42 -5.06
C ILE A 110 -8.95 8.20 -6.44
N ASP A 111 -9.75 7.87 -7.45
CA ASP A 111 -9.29 7.79 -8.84
C ASP A 111 -8.75 9.16 -9.33
N ALA A 112 -9.39 10.27 -8.95
CA ALA A 112 -8.91 11.62 -9.24
C ALA A 112 -7.58 11.94 -8.50
N PHE A 113 -7.45 11.50 -7.25
CA PHE A 113 -6.20 11.60 -6.50
C PHE A 113 -5.07 10.83 -7.19
N LEU A 114 -5.30 9.57 -7.60
CA LEU A 114 -4.32 8.78 -8.35
C LEU A 114 -3.94 9.47 -9.67
N ALA A 115 -4.92 10.01 -10.39
CA ALA A 115 -4.68 10.72 -11.66
C ALA A 115 -3.92 12.03 -11.48
N SER A 116 -3.85 12.59 -10.29
CA SER A 116 -3.10 13.82 -9.99
C SER A 116 -1.59 13.61 -9.85
N ALA A 117 -1.15 12.36 -9.66
CA ALA A 117 0.26 12.03 -9.55
C ALA A 117 0.96 12.10 -10.91
N SER A 118 2.11 12.77 -10.97
CA SER A 118 2.91 12.86 -12.19
C SER A 118 3.76 11.62 -12.44
N MET A 119 4.04 10.85 -11.39
CA MET A 119 4.76 9.57 -11.43
C MET A 119 4.28 8.67 -10.27
N PHE A 120 4.62 7.39 -10.35
CA PHE A 120 4.28 6.41 -9.31
C PHE A 120 5.51 5.71 -8.71
N THR A 121 6.70 6.06 -9.19
CA THR A 121 7.96 5.45 -8.78
C THR A 121 8.38 5.81 -7.36
N ASP A 122 7.84 6.90 -6.82
CA ASP A 122 8.02 7.38 -5.46
C ASP A 122 6.83 7.01 -4.55
N GLY A 123 5.86 6.28 -5.11
CA GLY A 123 4.68 5.84 -4.39
C GLY A 123 4.99 4.74 -3.37
N GLU A 124 4.27 4.77 -2.26
CA GLU A 124 4.47 3.88 -1.13
C GLU A 124 3.14 3.41 -0.54
N THR A 125 3.13 2.18 -0.06
CA THR A 125 1.98 1.61 0.64
C THR A 125 2.38 1.23 2.06
N LEU A 126 1.60 1.68 3.03
CA LEU A 126 1.80 1.44 4.45
C LEU A 126 0.57 0.74 5.05
N PRO A 127 0.64 -0.59 5.30
CA PRO A 127 -0.35 -1.27 6.13
C PRO A 127 -0.08 -0.98 7.61
N TYR A 128 -1.12 -0.68 8.39
CA TYR A 128 -0.99 -0.49 9.83
C TYR A 128 -2.32 -0.73 10.54
N TYR A 129 -2.25 -0.85 11.86
CA TYR A 129 -3.40 -1.07 12.73
C TYR A 129 -3.46 0.02 13.78
N GLN A 130 -4.63 0.55 14.05
CA GLN A 130 -4.84 1.58 15.07
C GLN A 130 -6.27 1.52 15.61
N ASN A 131 -6.43 1.47 16.93
CA ASN A 131 -7.73 1.51 17.62
C ASN A 131 -8.78 0.49 17.12
N GLY A 132 -8.40 -0.72 16.86
CA GLY A 132 -9.33 -1.75 16.39
C GLY A 132 -9.59 -1.72 14.88
N HIS A 133 -9.03 -0.76 14.16
CA HIS A 133 -9.16 -0.63 12.72
C HIS A 133 -7.87 -0.98 12.00
N ALA A 134 -7.99 -1.65 10.88
CA ALA A 134 -6.90 -1.93 9.97
C ALA A 134 -6.94 -0.95 8.80
N PHE A 135 -5.77 -0.43 8.45
CA PHE A 135 -5.63 0.59 7.42
C PHE A 135 -4.58 0.21 6.39
N ILE A 136 -4.83 0.62 5.16
CA ILE A 136 -3.82 0.65 4.10
C ILE A 136 -3.70 2.09 3.61
N ALA A 137 -2.55 2.71 3.84
CA ALA A 137 -2.25 4.05 3.35
C ALA A 137 -1.46 3.97 2.03
N PHE A 138 -1.88 4.75 1.05
CA PHE A 138 -1.20 4.94 -0.24
C PHE A 138 -0.69 6.37 -0.30
N THR A 139 0.61 6.52 -0.28
CA THR A 139 1.27 7.83 -0.36
C THR A 139 1.81 8.05 -1.76
N LEU A 140 1.45 9.18 -2.37
CA LEU A 140 1.91 9.61 -3.69
C LEU A 140 2.55 10.99 -3.59
N PRO A 141 3.87 11.08 -3.32
CA PRO A 141 4.56 12.36 -3.14
C PRO A 141 4.49 13.27 -4.38
N SER A 142 4.38 12.68 -5.56
CA SER A 142 4.25 13.41 -6.82
C SER A 142 2.82 13.89 -7.14
N SER A 143 1.85 13.62 -6.26
CA SER A 143 0.50 14.15 -6.40
C SER A 143 0.50 15.69 -6.35
N SER A 144 -0.31 16.32 -7.19
CA SER A 144 -0.53 17.77 -7.13
C SER A 144 -1.43 18.21 -5.97
N TRP A 145 -1.95 17.27 -5.19
CA TRP A 145 -2.75 17.55 -4.02
C TRP A 145 -1.85 17.78 -2.79
N ASP A 146 -2.23 18.72 -1.92
CA ASP A 146 -1.56 18.91 -0.64
C ASP A 146 -1.71 17.66 0.25
N LEU A 147 -2.87 16.99 0.19
CA LEU A 147 -3.15 15.72 0.87
C LEU A 147 -2.61 14.56 0.02
N GLN A 148 -1.38 14.16 0.25
CA GLN A 148 -0.65 13.18 -0.58
C GLN A 148 -0.77 11.73 -0.11
N THR A 149 -1.50 11.48 0.98
CA THR A 149 -1.70 10.12 1.52
C THR A 149 -3.18 9.81 1.63
N ALA A 150 -3.66 8.92 0.77
CA ALA A 150 -5.00 8.35 0.85
C ALA A 150 -4.98 7.07 1.68
N CYS A 151 -5.85 6.98 2.66
CA CYS A 151 -5.91 5.88 3.62
C CYS A 151 -7.24 5.14 3.50
N TYR A 152 -7.18 3.84 3.30
CA TYR A 152 -8.35 2.97 3.28
C TYR A 152 -8.48 2.26 4.62
N ASP A 153 -9.61 2.48 5.29
CA ASP A 153 -10.03 1.73 6.47
C ASP A 153 -10.65 0.40 5.99
N ILE A 154 -9.94 -0.70 6.21
CA ILE A 154 -10.38 -2.03 5.79
C ILE A 154 -11.61 -2.47 6.60
N THR A 155 -11.69 -2.04 7.86
CA THR A 155 -12.75 -2.45 8.79
C THR A 155 -14.09 -1.82 8.44
N GLU A 156 -14.07 -0.52 8.08
CA GLU A 156 -15.27 0.25 7.75
C GLU A 156 -15.51 0.41 6.24
N GLU A 157 -14.54 -0.04 5.43
CA GLU A 157 -14.53 0.13 3.96
C GLU A 157 -14.65 1.60 3.51
N LEU A 158 -13.99 2.49 4.25
CA LEU A 158 -14.05 3.94 4.04
C LEU A 158 -12.68 4.51 3.68
N TRP A 159 -12.69 5.55 2.84
CA TRP A 159 -11.52 6.32 2.51
C TRP A 159 -11.43 7.60 3.33
N HIS A 160 -10.22 7.97 3.73
CA HIS A 160 -9.89 9.27 4.29
C HIS A 160 -8.48 9.67 3.87
N PHE A 161 -8.09 10.93 4.08
CA PHE A 161 -6.74 11.40 3.87
C PHE A 161 -6.02 11.59 5.19
N ARG A 162 -4.71 11.31 5.20
CA ARG A 162 -3.79 11.67 6.28
C ARG A 162 -2.75 12.65 5.75
N ALA A 163 -2.34 13.59 6.58
CA ALA A 163 -1.36 14.60 6.23
C ALA A 163 -0.73 15.16 7.50
N ASP A 164 0.47 15.66 7.36
CA ASP A 164 1.11 16.51 8.35
C ASP A 164 0.75 17.97 8.08
N TRP A 165 0.89 18.81 9.09
CA TRP A 165 0.62 20.23 8.97
C TRP A 165 1.93 21.01 9.09
N ASP A 166 2.33 21.71 8.04
CA ASP A 166 3.46 22.63 8.08
C ASP A 166 2.99 23.98 8.64
N VAL A 167 3.42 24.29 9.84
CA VAL A 167 3.09 25.55 10.54
C VAL A 167 3.71 26.77 9.87
N THR A 168 4.80 26.60 9.12
CA THR A 168 5.51 27.68 8.45
C THR A 168 4.77 28.16 7.23
N THR A 169 4.29 27.22 6.42
CA THR A 169 3.57 27.52 5.18
C THR A 169 2.05 27.57 5.38
N GLY A 170 1.54 27.06 6.51
CA GLY A 170 0.11 26.98 6.77
C GLY A 170 -0.62 26.01 5.85
N ARG A 171 0.04 24.97 5.37
CA ARG A 171 -0.49 23.98 4.42
C ARG A 171 -0.35 22.55 4.94
N TYR A 172 -1.19 21.70 4.43
CA TYR A 172 -0.98 20.26 4.56
C TYR A 172 0.21 19.82 3.71
N THR A 173 0.93 18.85 4.23
CA THR A 173 2.03 18.20 3.55
C THR A 173 1.80 16.68 3.60
N ARG A 174 2.66 15.95 2.91
CA ARG A 174 2.69 14.50 2.97
C ARG A 174 2.70 14.02 4.42
N TRP A 175 1.94 12.98 4.73
CA TRP A 175 2.11 12.25 5.98
C TRP A 175 3.47 11.57 6.02
N GLY A 176 4.28 11.89 7.02
CA GLY A 176 5.68 11.45 7.11
C GLY A 176 5.87 9.98 7.49
N ALA A 177 4.81 9.27 7.86
CA ALA A 177 4.93 7.86 8.26
C ALA A 177 5.36 6.97 7.09
N ARG A 178 6.40 6.18 7.31
CA ARG A 178 7.03 5.29 6.35
C ARG A 178 7.39 3.96 6.99
N GLY A 179 7.01 2.85 6.33
CA GLY A 179 7.21 1.53 6.91
C GLY A 179 6.52 1.37 8.27
N SER A 180 5.96 0.22 8.56
CA SER A 180 5.35 -0.07 9.85
C SER A 180 5.86 -1.38 10.42
N ALA A 181 5.92 -1.43 11.73
CA ALA A 181 6.18 -2.65 12.49
C ALA A 181 5.27 -2.67 13.72
N VAL A 182 4.91 -3.85 14.16
CA VAL A 182 4.08 -4.04 15.35
C VAL A 182 4.92 -4.69 16.44
N ASP A 183 4.98 -4.05 17.61
CA ASP A 183 5.58 -4.60 18.82
C ASP A 183 4.49 -4.70 19.90
N GLY A 184 4.01 -5.91 20.11
CA GLY A 184 2.87 -6.15 21.00
C GLY A 184 1.60 -5.43 20.53
N THR A 185 1.20 -4.39 21.24
CA THR A 185 0.05 -3.53 20.89
C THR A 185 0.45 -2.19 20.27
N THR A 186 1.77 -1.94 20.18
CA THR A 186 2.31 -0.66 19.73
C THR A 186 2.63 -0.75 18.25
N VAL A 187 2.15 0.20 17.47
CA VAL A 187 2.51 0.34 16.06
C VAL A 187 3.62 1.37 15.95
N LEU A 188 4.76 0.91 15.45
CA LEU A 188 5.92 1.74 15.15
C LEU A 188 5.90 2.12 13.67
N VAL A 189 6.24 3.36 13.37
CA VAL A 189 6.42 3.87 12.00
C VAL A 189 7.74 4.61 11.89
N GLY A 190 8.40 4.47 10.74
CA GLY A 190 9.56 5.30 10.41
C GLY A 190 9.12 6.66 9.89
N ASP A 191 10.04 7.62 9.92
CA ASP A 191 9.86 8.95 9.35
C ASP A 191 10.57 9.03 7.99
N ASP A 192 9.97 9.66 7.01
CA ASP A 192 10.55 9.82 5.68
C ASP A 192 11.62 10.93 5.61
N ALA A 193 11.57 11.90 6.52
CA ALA A 193 12.46 13.05 6.53
C ALA A 193 13.73 12.84 7.38
N ASN A 194 13.67 11.95 8.37
CA ASN A 194 14.77 11.66 9.28
C ASN A 194 14.81 10.18 9.65
N GLY A 195 15.75 9.73 10.43
CA GLY A 195 15.92 8.34 10.85
C GLY A 195 15.17 7.97 12.14
N ASN A 196 14.19 8.77 12.56
CA ASN A 196 13.46 8.54 13.79
C ASN A 196 12.38 7.45 13.61
N LEU A 197 12.07 6.78 14.70
CA LEU A 197 10.92 5.89 14.82
C LEU A 197 9.90 6.53 15.75
N TYR A 198 8.65 6.51 15.33
CA TYR A 198 7.52 7.03 16.10
C TYR A 198 6.53 5.94 16.42
N THR A 199 5.80 6.12 17.50
CA THR A 199 4.61 5.33 17.81
C THR A 199 3.38 6.03 17.28
N LEU A 200 2.48 5.28 16.63
CA LEU A 200 1.17 5.83 16.28
C LEU A 200 0.28 5.87 17.53
N ASP A 201 0.05 7.07 18.02
CA ASP A 201 -0.78 7.34 19.17
C ASP A 201 -1.80 8.42 18.83
N LEU A 202 -3.07 8.21 19.16
CA LEU A 202 -4.16 9.16 18.90
C LEU A 202 -4.23 10.29 19.95
N GLU A 203 -3.60 10.13 21.09
CA GLU A 203 -3.59 11.14 22.17
C GLU A 203 -2.39 12.10 22.05
N THR A 204 -1.43 11.78 21.17
CA THR A 204 -0.26 12.62 20.91
C THR A 204 -0.48 13.44 19.65
N TYR A 205 -0.44 14.77 19.80
CA TYR A 205 -0.75 15.72 18.71
C TYR A 205 0.48 16.40 18.11
N ALA A 206 1.68 15.97 18.49
CA ALA A 206 2.94 16.52 18.00
C ALA A 206 3.94 15.40 17.75
N ASN A 207 4.71 15.52 16.66
CA ASN A 207 5.73 14.54 16.27
C ASN A 207 6.96 14.57 17.16
N GLU A 208 7.27 15.69 17.79
CA GLU A 208 8.45 15.84 18.65
C GLU A 208 8.13 16.59 19.94
N THR A 209 8.72 16.12 21.03
CA THR A 209 8.65 16.76 22.35
C THR A 209 9.80 17.71 22.62
N SER A 210 10.53 18.17 21.60
CA SER A 210 11.58 19.17 21.80
C SER A 210 10.96 20.52 22.16
N ALA A 211 11.59 21.28 23.06
CA ALA A 211 11.09 22.57 23.55
C ALA A 211 10.93 23.65 22.46
N SER A 212 11.23 23.35 21.21
CA SER A 212 11.07 24.21 20.04
C SER A 212 10.13 23.66 18.98
N ALA A 213 9.65 22.43 19.08
CA ALA A 213 8.83 21.82 18.04
C ALA A 213 7.35 22.08 18.30
N THR A 214 6.77 22.86 17.45
CA THR A 214 5.33 23.12 17.42
C THR A 214 4.70 22.46 16.21
N GLU A 215 5.22 21.33 15.76
CA GLU A 215 4.58 20.55 14.71
C GLU A 215 3.41 19.77 15.28
N ILE A 216 2.23 20.26 15.02
CA ILE A 216 0.97 19.61 15.39
C ILE A 216 0.58 18.72 14.23
N LEU A 217 0.64 17.41 14.43
CA LEU A 217 -0.03 16.46 13.56
C LEU A 217 -1.53 16.71 13.61
N LYS A 218 -2.10 17.05 12.49
CA LYS A 218 -3.56 17.03 12.29
C LYS A 218 -3.87 15.87 11.37
N ALA A 219 -4.40 14.78 11.94
CA ALA A 219 -5.08 13.81 11.12
C ALA A 219 -6.44 14.40 10.72
N GLU A 220 -6.63 14.65 9.45
CA GLU A 220 -7.90 15.11 8.92
C GLU A 220 -8.60 13.95 8.23
N ARG A 221 -9.75 13.54 8.76
CA ARG A 221 -10.59 12.54 8.12
C ARG A 221 -11.58 13.27 7.22
N ALA A 222 -11.28 13.32 5.93
CA ALA A 222 -12.21 13.79 4.93
C ALA A 222 -12.86 12.58 4.26
N ALA A 223 -14.17 12.42 4.39
CA ALA A 223 -14.89 11.44 3.59
C ALA A 223 -14.87 11.94 2.12
N PRO A 224 -14.27 11.18 1.18
CA PRO A 224 -14.09 11.65 -0.19
C PRO A 224 -15.39 11.60 -1.01
N TYR A 225 -16.52 11.35 -0.40
CA TYR A 225 -17.81 11.30 -1.06
C TYR A 225 -18.59 12.58 -0.77
N ALA A 226 -18.82 13.38 -1.79
CA ALA A 226 -19.83 14.43 -1.74
C ALA A 226 -21.21 13.76 -1.71
N SER A 227 -21.71 13.46 -0.54
CA SER A 227 -23.15 13.37 -0.36
C SER A 227 -23.70 14.79 -0.60
N SER A 228 -24.93 14.91 -1.09
CA SER A 228 -25.62 16.20 -1.27
C SER A 228 -25.77 17.02 0.03
N THR A 229 -25.29 16.52 1.14
CA THR A 229 -25.17 17.18 2.44
C THR A 229 -23.73 17.60 2.67
N PRO A 230 -23.43 18.84 3.03
CA PRO A 230 -22.09 19.27 3.39
C PRO A 230 -21.55 18.38 4.50
N GLN A 231 -20.51 17.60 4.21
CA GLN A 231 -19.83 16.84 5.24
C GLN A 231 -18.87 17.79 5.94
N TRP A 232 -19.12 18.03 7.20
CA TRP A 232 -18.24 18.82 8.04
C TRP A 232 -16.92 18.05 8.22
N LEU A 233 -15.82 18.72 7.97
CA LEU A 233 -14.50 18.26 8.38
C LEU A 233 -14.53 17.98 9.89
N VAL A 234 -14.47 16.73 10.26
CA VAL A 234 -14.26 16.36 11.67
C VAL A 234 -12.77 16.54 11.94
N ARG A 235 -12.43 17.64 12.58
CA ARG A 235 -11.10 17.82 13.16
C ARG A 235 -11.06 16.95 14.42
N LEU A 236 -10.23 15.95 14.41
CA LEU A 236 -9.84 15.22 15.60
C LEU A 236 -8.65 15.90 16.23
#